data_61a0f859b4b3565ada56b84b706b4a00
#
_entry.id   61a0f859b4b3565ada56b84b706b4a00
#
_cell.length_a   1.000
_cell.length_b   1.000
_cell.length_c   1.000
_cell.angle_alpha   90.00
_cell.angle_beta   90.00
_cell.angle_gamma   90.00
#
_symmetry.space_group_name_H-M   'P 1'
#
loop_
_entity.id
_entity.type
_entity.pdbx_description
1 polymer ?
#
loop_
_entity_poly.entity_id
_entity_poly.type
_entity_poly.pdbx_seq_one_letter_code
_entity_poly.pdbx_strand_id
1 'polypeptide(L)'
;VGIIMPILILILESCMLKEGVYSLSNFTLHYWIGDPDPKIMEGMPGIFKNPDFKKALFNSARLTLVNGVFGTIFGQILGYICAKGRGKFHGKLVEQLVFIPYLIPSVAFGGIYLSMFSQPQTLFGVTLVPSLYGTFALLTLVSVVKHLPFASRAGTSNMLQISGELEEAATIEGAGFF
;
A
#
# COMPACT_ATOMS: atom_id res chain seq x y z
N VAL A 1 -6.36 -11.60 25.32
CA VAL A 1 -5.21 -12.36 25.85
C VAL A 1 -4.44 -12.99 24.70
N GLY A 2 -5.08 -13.66 23.72
CA GLY A 2 -4.42 -14.39 22.63
C GLY A 2 -3.57 -13.54 21.66
N ILE A 3 -3.82 -12.23 21.54
CA ILE A 3 -3.05 -11.33 20.66
C ILE A 3 -1.98 -10.56 21.46
N ILE A 4 -2.33 -10.12 22.65
CA ILE A 4 -1.47 -9.25 23.47
C ILE A 4 -0.25 -10.02 23.99
N MET A 5 -0.43 -11.25 24.49
CA MET A 5 0.66 -12.06 25.01
C MET A 5 1.81 -12.32 24.02
N PRO A 6 1.53 -12.79 22.77
CA PRO A 6 2.61 -12.94 21.79
C PRO A 6 3.36 -11.65 21.48
N ILE A 7 2.66 -10.51 21.42
CA ILE A 7 3.29 -9.21 21.19
C ILE A 7 4.22 -8.82 22.33
N LEU A 8 3.79 -9.01 23.59
CA LEU A 8 4.63 -8.73 24.75
C LEU A 8 5.86 -9.64 24.81
N ILE A 9 5.71 -10.92 24.47
CA ILE A 9 6.84 -11.86 24.40
C ILE A 9 7.84 -11.42 23.33
N LEU A 10 7.37 -11.07 22.13
CA LEU A 10 8.23 -10.59 21.04
C LEU A 10 8.97 -9.30 21.42
N ILE A 11 8.32 -8.37 22.13
CA ILE A 11 8.97 -7.16 22.63
C ILE A 11 10.05 -7.51 23.63
N LEU A 12 9.79 -8.41 24.57
CA LEU A 12 10.78 -8.86 25.55
C LEU A 12 11.96 -9.57 24.88
N GLU A 13 11.70 -10.50 23.98
CA GLU A 13 12.74 -11.26 23.27
C GLU A 13 13.58 -10.37 22.36
N SER A 14 13.01 -9.32 21.78
CA SER A 14 13.78 -8.32 21.01
C SER A 14 14.81 -7.56 21.85
N CYS A 15 14.67 -7.61 23.16
CA CYS A 15 15.60 -7.02 24.12
C CYS A 15 16.50 -8.08 24.81
N MET A 16 16.69 -9.27 24.21
CA MET A 16 17.51 -10.33 24.78
C MET A 16 18.61 -10.75 23.81
N LEU A 17 19.83 -11.03 24.32
CA LEU A 17 20.92 -11.57 23.51
C LEU A 17 20.68 -13.00 23.06
N LYS A 18 20.06 -13.81 23.92
CA LYS A 18 19.71 -15.20 23.65
C LYS A 18 18.23 -15.41 23.92
N GLU A 19 17.52 -15.95 22.94
CA GLU A 19 16.10 -16.28 23.05
C GLU A 19 15.83 -17.29 24.16
N GLY A 20 14.74 -17.08 24.90
CA GLY A 20 14.28 -18.00 25.95
C GLY A 20 15.10 -17.99 27.26
N VAL A 21 16.13 -17.16 27.39
CA VAL A 21 16.93 -17.03 28.61
C VAL A 21 16.52 -15.78 29.40
N TYR A 22 15.58 -15.92 30.30
CA TYR A 22 15.03 -14.82 31.11
C TYR A 22 15.91 -14.51 32.33
N SER A 23 17.10 -13.92 32.09
CA SER A 23 18.04 -13.48 33.10
C SER A 23 18.37 -12.01 32.89
N LEU A 24 18.56 -11.26 33.98
CA LEU A 24 18.88 -9.83 33.90
C LEU A 24 20.17 -9.55 33.12
N SER A 25 21.14 -10.47 33.15
CA SER A 25 22.38 -10.38 32.37
C SER A 25 22.20 -10.58 30.87
N ASN A 26 21.04 -11.11 30.41
CA ASN A 26 20.73 -11.38 29.04
C ASN A 26 19.95 -10.23 28.38
N PHE A 27 19.46 -9.27 29.15
CA PHE A 27 18.76 -8.11 28.60
C PHE A 27 19.72 -7.11 27.98
N THR A 28 19.39 -6.66 26.76
CA THR A 28 20.18 -5.70 26.00
C THR A 28 19.30 -4.93 25.04
N LEU A 29 19.71 -3.72 24.69
CA LEU A 29 19.14 -2.95 23.58
C LEU A 29 20.06 -2.99 22.35
N HIS A 30 20.99 -3.95 22.28
CA HIS A 30 21.96 -4.03 21.19
C HIS A 30 21.31 -4.13 19.82
N TYR A 31 20.26 -4.95 19.67
CA TYR A 31 19.53 -5.10 18.43
C TYR A 31 18.83 -3.81 17.94
N TRP A 32 18.58 -2.88 18.86
CA TRP A 32 17.95 -1.61 18.57
C TRP A 32 18.94 -0.49 18.26
N ILE A 33 19.95 -0.31 19.13
CA ILE A 33 20.86 0.85 19.12
C ILE A 33 22.34 0.48 19.27
N GLY A 34 22.67 -0.82 19.27
CA GLY A 34 24.04 -1.28 19.45
C GLY A 34 24.96 -0.90 18.29
N ASP A 35 26.24 -0.81 18.61
CA ASP A 35 27.30 -0.67 17.59
C ASP A 35 27.63 -2.04 16.96
N PRO A 36 28.23 -2.08 15.76
CA PRO A 36 28.64 -3.32 15.13
C PRO A 36 29.54 -4.16 16.03
N ASP A 37 29.12 -5.38 16.38
CA ASP A 37 29.90 -6.34 17.14
C ASP A 37 29.96 -7.67 16.37
N PRO A 38 31.16 -8.16 15.98
CA PRO A 38 31.30 -9.41 15.24
C PRO A 38 30.70 -10.64 15.93
N LYS A 39 30.49 -10.58 17.23
CA LYS A 39 29.89 -11.66 18.02
C LYS A 39 28.37 -11.64 18.04
N ILE A 40 27.75 -10.53 17.60
CA ILE A 40 26.32 -10.32 17.63
C ILE A 40 25.88 -9.93 16.21
N MET A 41 24.89 -10.63 15.63
CA MET A 41 24.34 -10.35 14.30
C MET A 41 25.41 -10.25 13.19
N GLU A 42 26.47 -11.05 13.25
CA GLU A 42 27.54 -11.04 12.23
C GLU A 42 28.16 -9.65 12.01
N GLY A 43 28.19 -8.81 13.04
CA GLY A 43 28.73 -7.46 12.96
C GLY A 43 27.78 -6.40 12.42
N MET A 44 26.51 -6.71 12.26
CA MET A 44 25.52 -5.69 11.84
C MET A 44 25.19 -4.75 13.02
N PRO A 45 25.06 -3.44 12.75
CA PRO A 45 24.64 -2.49 13.78
C PRO A 45 23.16 -2.68 14.13
N GLY A 46 22.77 -2.19 15.30
CA GLY A 46 21.37 -2.15 15.71
C GLY A 46 20.49 -1.42 14.70
N ILE A 47 19.22 -1.78 14.66
CA ILE A 47 18.23 -1.38 13.63
C ILE A 47 18.23 0.15 13.36
N PHE A 48 18.28 0.97 14.41
CA PHE A 48 18.26 2.43 14.25
C PHE A 48 19.58 3.02 13.73
N LYS A 49 20.69 2.28 13.83
CA LYS A 49 21.98 2.67 13.27
C LYS A 49 22.21 2.10 11.87
N ASN A 50 21.44 1.07 11.47
CA ASN A 50 21.58 0.40 10.18
C ASN A 50 21.12 1.33 9.03
N PRO A 51 22.00 1.67 8.06
CA PRO A 51 21.66 2.52 6.93
C PRO A 51 20.63 1.90 6.00
N ASP A 52 20.62 0.58 5.85
CA ASP A 52 19.67 -0.12 4.98
C ASP A 52 18.25 -0.09 5.57
N PHE A 53 18.14 -0.19 6.89
CA PHE A 53 16.86 0.00 7.57
C PHE A 53 16.32 1.42 7.36
N LYS A 54 17.15 2.44 7.48
CA LYS A 54 16.75 3.84 7.24
C LYS A 54 16.28 4.06 5.80
N LYS A 55 16.99 3.49 4.82
CA LYS A 55 16.57 3.53 3.40
C LYS A 55 15.23 2.81 3.19
N ALA A 56 15.08 1.61 3.78
CA ALA A 56 13.85 0.84 3.67
C ALA A 56 12.66 1.60 4.30
N LEU A 57 12.86 2.20 5.47
CA LEU A 57 11.85 3.01 6.15
C LEU A 57 11.42 4.21 5.29
N PHE A 58 12.39 4.94 4.73
CA PHE A 58 12.12 6.08 3.85
C PHE A 58 11.37 5.67 2.59
N ASN A 59 11.79 4.57 1.94
CA ASN A 59 11.12 4.04 0.75
C ASN A 59 9.68 3.60 1.07
N SER A 60 9.47 2.94 2.21
CA SER A 60 8.13 2.53 2.66
C SER A 60 7.24 3.73 2.96
N ALA A 61 7.76 4.74 3.65
CA ALA A 61 7.02 5.98 3.92
C ALA A 61 6.62 6.69 2.61
N ARG A 62 7.57 6.82 1.68
CA ARG A 62 7.31 7.40 0.36
C ARG A 62 6.25 6.61 -0.42
N LEU A 63 6.34 5.29 -0.43
CA LEU A 63 5.37 4.42 -1.10
C LEU A 63 3.98 4.56 -0.48
N THR A 64 3.90 4.60 0.85
CA THR A 64 2.63 4.77 1.57
C THR A 64 1.98 6.11 1.25
N LEU A 65 2.74 7.19 1.24
CA LEU A 65 2.23 8.52 0.88
C LEU A 65 1.69 8.57 -0.55
N VAL A 66 2.47 8.06 -1.50
CA VAL A 66 2.05 8.04 -2.92
C VAL A 66 0.83 7.16 -3.11
N ASN A 67 0.79 5.96 -2.51
CA ASN A 67 -0.40 5.10 -2.56
C ASN A 67 -1.61 5.74 -1.88
N GLY A 68 -1.43 6.43 -0.77
CA GLY A 68 -2.50 7.16 -0.08
C GLY A 68 -3.13 8.22 -0.98
N VAL A 69 -2.31 9.05 -1.62
CA VAL A 69 -2.78 10.11 -2.52
C VAL A 69 -3.49 9.53 -3.75
N PHE A 70 -2.81 8.68 -4.52
CA PHE A 70 -3.40 8.11 -5.75
C PHE A 70 -4.56 7.17 -5.45
N GLY A 71 -4.46 6.35 -4.40
CA GLY A 71 -5.54 5.48 -3.96
C GLY A 71 -6.79 6.25 -3.58
N THR A 72 -6.65 7.38 -2.88
CA THR A 72 -7.77 8.24 -2.53
C THR A 72 -8.39 8.87 -3.76
N ILE A 73 -7.60 9.48 -4.64
CA ILE A 73 -8.10 10.14 -5.85
C ILE A 73 -8.87 9.14 -6.74
N PHE A 74 -8.20 8.04 -7.12
CA PHE A 74 -8.83 7.05 -7.99
C PHE A 74 -9.96 6.29 -7.28
N GLY A 75 -9.80 6.01 -5.99
CA GLY A 75 -10.84 5.38 -5.19
C GLY A 75 -12.12 6.20 -5.11
N GLN A 76 -12.03 7.52 -4.91
CA GLN A 76 -13.19 8.40 -4.90
C GLN A 76 -13.85 8.53 -6.29
N ILE A 77 -13.06 8.68 -7.35
CA ILE A 77 -13.59 8.74 -8.73
C ILE A 77 -14.35 7.45 -9.06
N LEU A 78 -13.73 6.29 -8.84
CA LEU A 78 -14.35 5.00 -9.11
C LEU A 78 -15.53 4.73 -8.18
N GLY A 79 -15.43 5.13 -6.92
CA GLY A 79 -16.51 5.06 -5.95
C GLY A 79 -17.73 5.88 -6.37
N TYR A 80 -17.51 7.08 -6.87
CA TYR A 80 -18.58 7.93 -7.42
C TYR A 80 -19.27 7.25 -8.61
N ILE A 81 -18.48 6.72 -9.59
CA ILE A 81 -19.03 6.03 -10.76
C ILE A 81 -19.86 4.81 -10.34
N CYS A 82 -19.36 4.02 -9.37
CA CYS A 82 -20.05 2.84 -8.86
C CYS A 82 -21.34 3.22 -8.11
N ALA A 83 -21.31 4.26 -7.27
CA ALA A 83 -22.47 4.71 -6.50
C ALA A 83 -23.57 5.27 -7.41
N LYS A 84 -23.24 6.18 -8.32
CA LYS A 84 -24.20 6.78 -9.27
C LYS A 84 -24.66 5.80 -10.36
N GLY A 85 -23.81 4.83 -10.71
CA GLY A 85 -24.13 3.74 -11.64
C GLY A 85 -24.85 2.55 -11.00
N ARG A 86 -25.23 2.63 -9.72
CA ARG A 86 -25.85 1.52 -9.00
C ARG A 86 -27.15 1.08 -9.70
N GLY A 87 -27.28 -0.22 -9.92
CA GLY A 87 -28.41 -0.80 -10.67
C GLY A 87 -28.29 -0.74 -12.19
N LYS A 88 -27.35 0.05 -12.74
CA LYS A 88 -27.08 0.16 -14.17
C LYS A 88 -25.92 -0.75 -14.60
N PHE A 89 -25.92 -1.16 -15.86
CA PHE A 89 -24.89 -2.06 -16.43
C PHE A 89 -23.47 -1.49 -16.25
N HIS A 90 -23.26 -0.23 -16.57
CA HIS A 90 -21.94 0.40 -16.49
C HIS A 90 -21.38 0.46 -15.06
N GLY A 91 -22.20 0.72 -14.04
CA GLY A 91 -21.75 0.71 -12.66
C GLY A 91 -21.28 -0.68 -12.21
N LYS A 92 -22.05 -1.72 -12.55
CA LYS A 92 -21.66 -3.12 -12.28
C LYS A 92 -20.39 -3.52 -13.02
N LEU A 93 -20.26 -3.10 -14.29
CA LEU A 93 -19.06 -3.40 -15.08
C LEU A 93 -17.81 -2.77 -14.46
N VAL A 94 -17.87 -1.49 -14.10
CA VAL A 94 -16.74 -0.80 -13.43
C VAL A 94 -16.39 -1.47 -12.12
N GLU A 95 -17.36 -1.81 -11.29
CA GLU A 95 -17.15 -2.51 -10.02
C GLU A 95 -16.44 -3.85 -10.22
N GLN A 96 -16.87 -4.65 -11.20
CA GLN A 96 -16.24 -5.93 -11.51
C GLN A 96 -14.81 -5.76 -12.04
N LEU A 97 -14.57 -4.82 -12.97
CA LEU A 97 -13.24 -4.57 -13.53
C LEU A 97 -12.25 -4.11 -12.47
N VAL A 98 -12.68 -3.21 -11.59
CA VAL A 98 -11.84 -2.73 -10.48
C VAL A 98 -11.50 -3.86 -9.50
N PHE A 99 -12.34 -4.90 -9.40
CA PHE A 99 -12.13 -6.01 -8.49
C PHE A 99 -11.18 -7.09 -9.01
N ILE A 100 -10.95 -7.16 -10.34
CA ILE A 100 -10.07 -8.16 -10.97
C ILE A 100 -8.68 -8.23 -10.34
N PRO A 101 -7.97 -7.11 -10.09
CA PRO A 101 -6.64 -7.13 -9.48
C PRO A 101 -6.59 -7.85 -8.12
N TYR A 102 -7.68 -7.80 -7.37
CA TYR A 102 -7.76 -8.48 -6.07
C TYR A 102 -7.79 -10.01 -6.21
N LEU A 103 -8.46 -10.52 -7.25
CA LEU A 103 -8.62 -11.96 -7.47
C LEU A 103 -7.33 -12.65 -7.91
N ILE A 104 -6.39 -11.89 -8.48
CA ILE A 104 -5.12 -12.44 -8.97
C ILE A 104 -4.15 -12.58 -7.77
N PRO A 105 -3.52 -13.75 -7.57
CA PRO A 105 -2.48 -13.91 -6.55
C PRO A 105 -1.39 -12.85 -6.68
N SER A 106 -0.94 -12.28 -5.56
CA SER A 106 -0.04 -11.11 -5.59
C SER A 106 1.28 -11.36 -6.32
N VAL A 107 1.83 -12.57 -6.23
CA VAL A 107 3.05 -12.95 -6.94
C VAL A 107 2.83 -12.95 -8.46
N ALA A 108 1.74 -13.55 -8.92
CA ALA A 108 1.38 -13.57 -10.33
C ALA A 108 1.08 -12.16 -10.86
N PHE A 109 0.34 -11.35 -10.07
CA PHE A 109 0.04 -9.98 -10.41
C PHE A 109 1.30 -9.13 -10.58
N GLY A 110 2.25 -9.21 -9.63
CA GLY A 110 3.53 -8.54 -9.73
C GLY A 110 4.35 -9.01 -10.94
N GLY A 111 4.37 -10.32 -11.21
CA GLY A 111 5.05 -10.90 -12.36
C GLY A 111 4.49 -10.43 -13.71
N ILE A 112 3.17 -10.30 -13.85
CA ILE A 112 2.51 -9.76 -15.05
C ILE A 112 2.98 -8.33 -15.31
N TYR A 113 2.91 -7.44 -14.31
CA TYR A 113 3.34 -6.05 -14.46
C TYR A 113 4.83 -5.92 -14.73
N LEU A 114 5.65 -6.74 -14.06
CA LEU A 114 7.07 -6.78 -14.30
C LEU A 114 7.39 -7.18 -15.76
N SER A 115 6.71 -8.19 -16.27
CA SER A 115 6.86 -8.63 -17.68
C SER A 115 6.37 -7.56 -18.66
N MET A 116 5.21 -6.95 -18.40
CA MET A 116 4.64 -5.91 -19.29
C MET A 116 5.53 -4.68 -19.39
N PHE A 117 6.14 -4.24 -18.29
CA PHE A 117 6.90 -3.00 -18.23
C PHE A 117 8.42 -3.22 -18.17
N SER A 118 8.91 -4.45 -18.41
CA SER A 118 10.34 -4.75 -18.54
C SER A 118 10.95 -4.14 -19.80
N GLN A 119 10.16 -4.02 -20.86
CA GLN A 119 10.54 -3.41 -22.13
C GLN A 119 9.75 -2.11 -22.36
N PRO A 120 10.32 -1.15 -23.10
CA PRO A 120 9.57 0.04 -23.50
C PRO A 120 8.33 -0.33 -24.29
N GLN A 121 7.20 0.30 -23.99
CA GLN A 121 5.96 0.13 -24.77
C GLN A 121 5.94 1.12 -25.91
N THR A 122 6.01 0.60 -27.13
CA THR A 122 6.01 1.41 -28.35
C THR A 122 4.73 1.18 -29.15
N LEU A 123 4.15 2.25 -29.66
CA LEU A 123 3.01 2.21 -30.57
C LEU A 123 3.34 3.05 -31.80
N PHE A 124 3.21 2.48 -32.99
CA PHE A 124 3.55 3.13 -34.27
C PHE A 124 4.96 3.76 -34.31
N GLY A 125 5.95 3.10 -33.65
CA GLY A 125 7.35 3.60 -33.61
C GLY A 125 7.61 4.70 -32.58
N VAL A 126 6.59 5.14 -31.82
CA VAL A 126 6.74 6.11 -30.74
C VAL A 126 6.73 5.39 -29.38
N THR A 127 7.73 5.65 -28.56
CA THR A 127 7.76 5.12 -27.19
C THR A 127 6.77 5.87 -26.31
N LEU A 128 5.66 5.20 -25.96
CA LEU A 128 4.63 5.76 -25.08
C LEU A 128 5.02 5.67 -23.61
N VAL A 129 5.60 4.53 -23.21
CA VAL A 129 6.03 4.29 -21.84
C VAL A 129 7.44 3.70 -21.88
N PRO A 130 8.44 4.33 -21.24
CA PRO A 130 9.78 3.75 -21.14
C PRO A 130 9.73 2.48 -20.27
N SER A 131 10.81 1.68 -20.29
CA SER A 131 10.95 0.57 -19.36
C SER A 131 10.86 1.08 -17.91
N LEU A 132 9.97 0.49 -17.13
CA LEU A 132 9.81 0.79 -15.70
C LEU A 132 10.50 -0.25 -14.82
N TYR A 133 11.21 -1.20 -15.40
CA TYR A 133 11.89 -2.26 -14.67
C TYR A 133 12.83 -1.68 -13.60
N GLY A 134 12.74 -2.20 -12.38
CA GLY A 134 13.60 -1.77 -11.26
C GLY A 134 13.32 -0.36 -10.74
N THR A 135 12.25 0.32 -11.21
CA THR A 135 11.92 1.68 -10.80
C THR A 135 10.89 1.74 -9.67
N PHE A 136 10.94 2.81 -8.90
CA PHE A 136 9.91 3.11 -7.89
C PHE A 136 8.53 3.33 -8.54
N ALA A 137 8.49 3.81 -9.80
CA ALA A 137 7.24 4.02 -10.53
C ALA A 137 6.48 2.72 -10.78
N LEU A 138 7.17 1.63 -11.17
CA LEU A 138 6.53 0.33 -11.34
C LEU A 138 5.98 -0.21 -10.02
N LEU A 139 6.76 -0.10 -8.94
CA LEU A 139 6.33 -0.52 -7.62
C LEU A 139 5.06 0.23 -7.17
N THR A 140 5.04 1.54 -7.38
CA THR A 140 3.88 2.39 -7.08
C THR A 140 2.66 1.99 -7.92
N LEU A 141 2.83 1.83 -9.23
CA LEU A 141 1.76 1.44 -10.14
C LEU A 141 1.11 0.11 -9.71
N VAL A 142 1.93 -0.91 -9.49
CA VAL A 142 1.47 -2.23 -9.03
C VAL A 142 0.73 -2.13 -7.69
N SER A 143 1.27 -1.35 -6.76
CA SER A 143 0.70 -1.17 -5.43
C SER A 143 -0.64 -0.44 -5.47
N VAL A 144 -0.73 0.69 -6.20
CA VAL A 144 -1.98 1.45 -6.36
C VAL A 144 -3.06 0.57 -6.99
N VAL A 145 -2.78 -0.08 -8.13
CA VAL A 145 -3.77 -0.90 -8.84
C VAL A 145 -4.23 -2.09 -7.98
N LYS A 146 -3.32 -2.73 -7.23
CA LYS A 146 -3.66 -3.85 -6.35
C LYS A 146 -4.60 -3.46 -5.20
N HIS A 147 -4.46 -2.23 -4.68
CA HIS A 147 -5.28 -1.73 -3.57
C HIS A 147 -6.52 -0.94 -4.01
N LEU A 148 -6.64 -0.66 -5.31
CA LEU A 148 -7.76 0.10 -5.87
C LEU A 148 -9.16 -0.46 -5.55
N PRO A 149 -9.38 -1.79 -5.48
CA PRO A 149 -10.65 -2.37 -5.07
C PRO A 149 -11.12 -1.90 -3.69
N PHE A 150 -10.21 -1.83 -2.73
CA PHE A 150 -10.53 -1.39 -1.37
C PHE A 150 -10.82 0.12 -1.32
N ALA A 151 -10.00 0.92 -2.02
CA ALA A 151 -10.19 2.36 -2.12
C ALA A 151 -11.52 2.71 -2.82
N SER A 152 -11.86 2.03 -3.90
CA SER A 152 -13.12 2.20 -4.62
C SER A 152 -14.34 1.82 -3.76
N ARG A 153 -14.26 0.74 -2.96
CA ARG A 153 -15.33 0.38 -2.03
C ARG A 153 -15.52 1.41 -0.94
N ALA A 154 -14.43 1.92 -0.37
CA ALA A 154 -14.51 3.01 0.61
C ALA A 154 -15.15 4.26 -0.01
N GLY A 155 -14.73 4.64 -1.22
CA GLY A 155 -15.32 5.74 -1.98
C GLY A 155 -16.80 5.53 -2.27
N THR A 156 -17.20 4.32 -2.69
CA THR A 156 -18.62 3.98 -2.92
C THR A 156 -19.43 4.12 -1.63
N SER A 157 -18.92 3.61 -0.51
CA SER A 157 -19.59 3.70 0.78
C SER A 157 -19.77 5.16 1.22
N ASN A 158 -18.75 6.00 1.03
CA ASN A 158 -18.83 7.43 1.33
C ASN A 158 -19.88 8.13 0.47
N MET A 159 -19.90 7.86 -0.85
CA MET A 159 -20.88 8.46 -1.75
C MET A 159 -22.31 8.03 -1.46
N LEU A 160 -22.53 6.79 -1.00
CA LEU A 160 -23.86 6.30 -0.63
C LEU A 160 -24.40 6.90 0.70
N GLN A 161 -23.54 7.50 1.51
CA GLN A 161 -23.95 8.22 2.73
C GLN A 161 -24.44 9.64 2.44
N ILE A 162 -24.10 10.18 1.26
CA ILE A 162 -24.60 11.48 0.82
C ILE A 162 -26.02 11.28 0.31
N SER A 163 -27.00 11.88 0.99
CA SER A 163 -28.41 11.82 0.55
C SER A 163 -28.60 12.57 -0.76
N GLY A 164 -29.52 12.08 -1.61
CA GLY A 164 -29.88 12.78 -2.84
C GLY A 164 -30.42 14.21 -2.58
N GLU A 165 -31.06 14.41 -1.46
CA GLU A 165 -31.58 15.72 -1.03
C GLU A 165 -30.48 16.79 -0.88
N LEU A 166 -29.29 16.41 -0.44
CA LEU A 166 -28.14 17.32 -0.36
C LEU A 166 -27.65 17.74 -1.76
N GLU A 167 -27.66 16.83 -2.72
CA GLU A 167 -27.30 17.15 -4.10
C GLU A 167 -28.36 18.03 -4.77
N GLU A 168 -29.63 17.76 -4.53
CA GLU A 168 -30.76 18.61 -5.01
C GLU A 168 -30.66 20.00 -4.41
N ALA A 169 -30.45 20.13 -3.10
CA ALA A 169 -30.26 21.40 -2.43
C ALA A 169 -29.07 22.19 -3.01
N ALA A 170 -27.94 21.55 -3.21
CA ALA A 170 -26.76 22.17 -3.82
C ALA A 170 -27.06 22.67 -5.26
N THR A 171 -27.84 21.90 -6.03
CA THR A 171 -28.24 22.29 -7.39
C THR A 171 -29.15 23.50 -7.39
N ILE A 172 -30.09 23.58 -6.42
CA ILE A 172 -31.01 24.71 -6.24
C ILE A 172 -30.21 25.99 -5.88
N GLU A 173 -29.17 25.86 -5.06
CA GLU A 173 -28.25 26.97 -4.71
C GLU A 173 -27.28 27.33 -5.85
N GLY A 174 -27.41 26.71 -7.02
CA GLY A 174 -26.61 27.03 -8.21
C GLY A 174 -25.28 26.30 -8.30
N ALA A 175 -25.02 25.27 -7.50
CA ALA A 175 -23.83 24.44 -7.64
C ALA A 175 -23.87 23.68 -8.97
N GLY A 176 -22.84 23.87 -9.80
CA GLY A 176 -22.61 23.08 -11.00
C GLY A 176 -21.86 21.77 -10.69
N PHE A 177 -21.52 21.05 -11.75
CA PHE A 177 -20.75 19.81 -11.62
C PHE A 177 -19.28 20.04 -11.16
N PHE A 178 -18.75 21.26 -11.34
CA PHE A 178 -17.43 21.70 -10.90
C PHE A 178 -17.55 22.87 -9.93
#